data_16eb56de44ebe3cff4374039aac3cb76
#
_entry.id   16eb56de44ebe3cff4374039aac3cb76
#
_cell.length_a   1.000
_cell.length_b   1.000
_cell.length_c   1.000
_cell.angle_alpha   90.00
_cell.angle_beta   90.00
_cell.angle_gamma   90.00
#
_symmetry.space_group_name_H-M   'P 1'
#
loop_
_entity.id
_entity.type
_entity.pdbx_description
1 polymer ?
#
loop_
_entity_poly.entity_id
_entity_poly.type
_entity_poly.pdbx_seq_one_letter_code
_entity_poly.pdbx_strand_id
1 'polypeptide(L)'
;EPGAPDHQYAIIKMKGINVGGSAQTTANLGVTFKPFKGFRIGAEYTLYDRNYAYYSLSGSNLSMGKTMNLLEPWRVPTAGQLDMRASYHFQIGGLNATLSGNINNLLNQYYIEKAWNPSTVSENITEVNADNVYFYFAKGLTYNIRLKINF
;
A
#
# COMPACT_ATOMS: atom_id res chain seq x y z
N GLU A 1 33.19 34.11 20.98
CA GLU A 1 33.64 33.11 19.98
C GLU A 1 33.14 33.55 18.59
N PRO A 2 34.02 33.88 17.65
CA PRO A 2 33.60 34.17 16.28
C PRO A 2 33.42 32.86 15.57
N GLY A 3 32.18 32.53 15.15
CA GLY A 3 31.93 31.52 14.15
C GLY A 3 31.14 30.28 14.52
N ALA A 4 30.14 30.34 15.42
CA ALA A 4 29.09 29.34 15.37
C ALA A 4 28.35 29.52 14.04
N PRO A 5 28.22 28.45 13.19
CA PRO A 5 27.43 28.55 11.96
C PRO A 5 26.02 28.99 12.34
N ASP A 6 25.54 30.04 11.69
CA ASP A 6 24.18 30.53 11.84
C ASP A 6 23.28 29.34 11.46
N HIS A 7 22.64 28.71 12.45
CA HIS A 7 21.80 27.54 12.23
C HIS A 7 20.58 27.98 11.46
N GLN A 8 20.64 27.87 10.13
CA GLN A 8 19.50 28.13 9.28
C GLN A 8 18.45 27.02 9.51
N TYR A 9 17.28 27.40 9.94
CA TYR A 9 16.16 26.49 10.16
C TYR A 9 14.96 26.91 9.31
N ALA A 10 14.13 25.94 8.95
CA ALA A 10 12.84 26.15 8.34
C ALA A 10 11.76 25.60 9.27
N ILE A 11 10.68 26.34 9.46
CA ILE A 11 9.54 25.92 10.26
C ILE A 11 8.47 25.39 9.31
N ILE A 12 8.05 24.13 9.48
CA ILE A 12 7.00 23.51 8.69
C ILE A 12 5.79 23.24 9.59
N LYS A 13 4.66 23.82 9.22
CA LYS A 13 3.38 23.58 9.91
C LYS A 13 2.74 22.33 9.35
N MET A 14 2.60 21.30 10.20
CA MET A 14 2.05 19.98 9.82
C MET A 14 0.77 19.63 10.58
N LYS A 15 0.23 20.52 11.39
CA LYS A 15 -0.95 20.24 12.22
C LYS A 15 -2.17 19.95 11.33
N GLY A 16 -2.77 18.76 11.52
CA GLY A 16 -3.97 18.34 10.81
C GLY A 16 -3.72 17.69 9.45
N ILE A 17 -2.47 17.60 9.00
CA ILE A 17 -2.10 16.95 7.75
C ILE A 17 -2.20 15.43 7.89
N ASN A 18 -2.82 14.77 6.91
CA ASN A 18 -2.91 13.32 6.86
C ASN A 18 -1.54 12.67 6.61
N VAL A 19 -1.30 11.54 7.25
CA VAL A 19 -0.08 10.75 7.03
C VAL A 19 -0.20 10.02 5.70
N GLY A 20 0.79 10.19 4.82
CA GLY A 20 0.87 9.51 3.54
C GLY A 20 1.59 8.16 3.59
N GLY A 21 1.42 7.37 2.53
CA GLY A 21 2.19 6.16 2.27
C GLY A 21 1.51 4.84 2.64
N SER A 22 0.40 4.86 3.35
CA SER A 22 -0.40 3.67 3.67
C SER A 22 -1.87 4.00 3.92
N ALA A 23 -2.76 3.06 3.63
CA ALA A 23 -4.17 3.18 3.94
C ALA A 23 -4.37 3.26 5.47
N GLN A 24 -5.04 4.32 5.93
CA GLN A 24 -5.35 4.52 7.35
C GLN A 24 -6.60 3.75 7.78
N THR A 25 -7.38 3.24 6.82
CA THR A 25 -8.48 2.34 7.05
C THR A 25 -8.31 1.11 6.17
N THR A 26 -8.26 -0.04 6.81
CA THR A 26 -8.26 -1.34 6.13
C THR A 26 -9.35 -2.20 6.75
N ALA A 27 -10.22 -2.76 5.91
CA ALA A 27 -11.22 -3.74 6.32
C ALA A 27 -10.99 -5.04 5.55
N ASN A 28 -11.12 -6.15 6.25
CA ASN A 28 -10.91 -7.47 5.68
C ASN A 28 -12.08 -8.39 6.04
N LEU A 29 -12.60 -9.10 5.03
CA LEU A 29 -13.64 -10.12 5.19
C LEU A 29 -13.19 -11.40 4.49
N GLY A 30 -13.08 -12.49 5.24
CA GLY A 30 -12.65 -13.77 4.70
C GLY A 30 -13.61 -14.89 5.04
N VAL A 31 -13.77 -15.83 4.10
CA VAL A 31 -14.51 -17.07 4.30
C VAL A 31 -13.62 -18.26 3.95
N THR A 32 -13.76 -19.35 4.70
CA THR A 32 -13.07 -20.60 4.40
C THR A 32 -14.07 -21.74 4.44
N PHE A 33 -14.08 -22.55 3.40
CA PHE A 33 -14.94 -23.70 3.24
C PHE A 33 -14.12 -24.99 3.12
N LYS A 34 -14.58 -26.06 3.76
CA LYS A 34 -13.94 -27.40 3.77
C LYS A 34 -14.96 -28.43 3.32
N PRO A 35 -15.19 -28.60 2.00
CA PRO A 35 -16.25 -29.47 1.49
C PRO A 35 -16.04 -30.95 1.79
N PHE A 36 -14.78 -31.41 1.90
CA PHE A 36 -14.42 -32.78 2.21
C PHE A 36 -13.06 -32.86 2.89
N LYS A 37 -12.74 -34.05 3.41
CA LYS A 37 -11.49 -34.28 4.14
C LYS A 37 -10.26 -33.97 3.27
N GLY A 38 -9.35 -33.19 3.82
CA GLY A 38 -8.12 -32.78 3.14
C GLY A 38 -8.24 -31.57 2.23
N PHE A 39 -9.43 -31.16 1.78
CA PHE A 39 -9.60 -29.99 0.93
C PHE A 39 -10.07 -28.76 1.70
N ARG A 40 -9.47 -27.62 1.38
CA ARG A 40 -9.82 -26.32 1.91
C ARG A 40 -9.77 -25.29 0.78
N ILE A 41 -10.78 -24.45 0.70
CA ILE A 41 -10.81 -23.27 -0.17
C ILE A 41 -11.21 -22.06 0.65
N GLY A 42 -10.59 -20.92 0.38
CA GLY A 42 -10.89 -19.65 1.06
C GLY A 42 -10.88 -18.51 0.08
N ALA A 43 -11.72 -17.52 0.34
CA ALA A 43 -11.72 -16.23 -0.33
C ALA A 43 -11.63 -15.14 0.72
N GLU A 44 -10.92 -14.06 0.38
CA GLU A 44 -10.65 -12.93 1.27
C GLU A 44 -10.75 -11.65 0.47
N TYR A 45 -11.62 -10.74 0.91
CA TYR A 45 -11.75 -9.41 0.32
C TYR A 45 -11.15 -8.37 1.27
N THR A 46 -10.21 -7.59 0.78
CA THR A 46 -9.58 -6.50 1.53
C THR A 46 -9.94 -5.18 0.90
N LEU A 47 -10.46 -4.26 1.72
CA LEU A 47 -10.77 -2.87 1.36
C LEU A 47 -9.69 -1.96 1.91
N TYR A 48 -9.24 -1.01 1.09
CA TYR A 48 -8.28 0.03 1.45
C TYR A 48 -8.93 1.39 1.25
N ASP A 49 -8.99 2.18 2.32
CA ASP A 49 -9.53 3.55 2.28
C ASP A 49 -8.64 4.52 3.06
N ARG A 50 -8.85 5.81 2.84
CA ARG A 50 -8.03 6.88 3.43
C ARG A 50 -6.53 6.64 3.23
N ASN A 51 -6.16 6.23 2.04
CA ASN A 51 -4.78 6.16 1.60
C ASN A 51 -4.40 7.54 1.02
N TYR A 52 -3.26 8.08 1.45
CA TYR A 52 -2.78 9.38 1.01
C TYR A 52 -1.41 9.25 0.36
N ALA A 53 -1.14 10.09 -0.62
CA ALA A 53 0.15 10.14 -1.29
C ALA A 53 1.27 10.39 -0.28
N TYR A 54 2.36 9.66 -0.43
CA TYR A 54 3.55 9.86 0.39
C TYR A 54 4.16 11.23 0.10
N TYR A 55 4.67 11.88 1.11
CA TYR A 55 5.43 13.13 0.99
C TYR A 55 6.78 13.01 1.69
N SER A 56 7.77 13.72 1.16
CA SER A 56 9.10 13.79 1.74
C SER A 56 9.48 15.23 2.03
N LEU A 57 9.95 15.47 3.23
CA LEU A 57 10.55 16.75 3.65
C LEU A 57 12.02 16.70 3.27
N SER A 58 12.34 16.89 1.98
CA SER A 58 13.73 16.94 1.55
C SER A 58 14.24 18.38 1.55
N GLY A 59 15.53 18.54 1.91
CA GLY A 59 16.16 19.86 2.07
C GLY A 59 16.16 20.75 0.83
N SER A 60 16.00 20.17 -0.37
CA SER A 60 15.97 20.93 -1.64
C SER A 60 14.73 21.80 -1.82
N ASN A 61 13.64 21.49 -1.09
CA ASN A 61 12.36 22.22 -1.19
C ASN A 61 12.08 23.12 0.03
N LEU A 62 13.06 23.27 0.92
CA LEU A 62 12.92 24.06 2.13
C LEU A 62 13.55 25.43 1.95
N SER A 63 12.74 26.49 2.15
CA SER A 63 13.25 27.87 2.21
C SER A 63 13.70 28.17 3.63
N MET A 64 15.03 28.28 3.83
CA MET A 64 15.61 28.56 5.13
C MET A 64 15.19 29.94 5.64
N GLY A 65 14.97 30.04 6.95
CA GLY A 65 14.51 31.26 7.61
C GLY A 65 13.02 31.58 7.42
N LYS A 66 12.26 30.72 6.71
CA LYS A 66 10.82 30.93 6.47
C LYS A 66 9.95 29.91 7.20
N THR A 67 8.73 30.32 7.51
CA THR A 67 7.65 29.40 7.93
C THR A 67 6.86 28.97 6.72
N MET A 68 6.72 27.67 6.52
CA MET A 68 6.03 27.07 5.39
C MET A 68 4.87 26.19 5.87
N ASN A 69 3.83 26.10 5.04
CA ASN A 69 2.74 25.15 5.25
C ASN A 69 2.98 23.92 4.39
N LEU A 70 2.80 22.74 4.98
CA LEU A 70 2.78 21.50 4.23
C LEU A 70 1.47 21.43 3.43
N LEU A 71 1.58 21.06 2.16
CA LEU A 71 0.40 20.81 1.33
C LEU A 71 -0.29 19.51 1.78
N GLU A 72 -1.63 19.52 1.80
CA GLU A 72 -2.40 18.32 2.07
C GLU A 72 -2.08 17.24 1.02
N PRO A 73 -1.68 16.03 1.45
CA PRO A 73 -1.36 14.98 0.50
C PRO A 73 -2.62 14.50 -0.22
N TRP A 74 -2.48 14.21 -1.52
CA TRP A 74 -3.58 13.71 -2.33
C TRP A 74 -4.15 12.41 -1.77
N ARG A 75 -5.48 12.36 -1.64
CA ARG A 75 -6.18 11.14 -1.24
C ARG A 75 -6.32 10.20 -2.42
N VAL A 76 -5.70 9.03 -2.30
CA VAL A 76 -5.81 7.95 -3.28
C VAL A 76 -7.24 7.40 -3.28
N PRO A 77 -7.83 7.11 -4.43
CA PRO A 77 -9.15 6.50 -4.51
C PRO A 77 -9.24 5.21 -3.69
N THR A 78 -10.40 5.00 -3.06
CA THR A 78 -10.71 3.76 -2.33
C THR A 78 -10.60 2.56 -3.25
N ALA A 79 -9.98 1.50 -2.78
CA ALA A 79 -9.73 0.30 -3.56
C ALA A 79 -10.04 -0.98 -2.77
N GLY A 80 -10.28 -2.07 -3.48
CA GLY A 80 -10.48 -3.37 -2.88
C GLY A 80 -9.86 -4.48 -3.72
N GLN A 81 -9.48 -5.58 -3.07
CA GLN A 81 -8.87 -6.74 -3.69
C GLN A 81 -9.52 -8.01 -3.17
N LEU A 82 -9.84 -8.92 -4.08
CA LEU A 82 -10.31 -10.26 -3.77
C LEU A 82 -9.21 -11.27 -4.05
N ASP A 83 -8.84 -12.00 -3.00
CA ASP A 83 -7.85 -13.07 -3.05
C ASP A 83 -8.52 -14.43 -2.82
N MET A 84 -8.02 -15.47 -3.49
CA MET A 84 -8.46 -16.83 -3.27
C MET A 84 -7.28 -17.74 -2.96
N ARG A 85 -7.53 -18.74 -2.11
CA ARG A 85 -6.56 -19.78 -1.79
C ARG A 85 -7.25 -21.14 -1.73
N ALA A 86 -6.56 -22.17 -2.22
CA ALA A 86 -7.02 -23.55 -2.08
C ALA A 86 -5.87 -24.45 -1.65
N SER A 87 -6.17 -25.49 -0.92
CA SER A 87 -5.19 -26.53 -0.56
C SER A 87 -5.86 -27.89 -0.44
N TYR A 88 -5.13 -28.92 -0.89
CA TYR A 88 -5.55 -30.30 -0.81
C TYR A 88 -4.43 -31.16 -0.22
N HIS A 89 -4.75 -31.84 0.87
CA HIS A 89 -3.86 -32.80 1.55
C HIS A 89 -4.28 -34.22 1.17
N PHE A 90 -3.34 -34.99 0.67
CA PHE A 90 -3.57 -36.36 0.20
C PHE A 90 -2.31 -37.21 0.41
N GLN A 91 -2.41 -38.49 0.12
CA GLN A 91 -1.28 -39.42 0.22
C GLN A 91 -0.95 -39.98 -1.15
N ILE A 92 0.34 -40.09 -1.46
CA ILE A 92 0.88 -40.75 -2.65
C ILE A 92 1.89 -41.79 -2.17
N GLY A 93 1.62 -43.10 -2.43
CA GLY A 93 2.55 -44.18 -2.09
C GLY A 93 2.97 -44.19 -0.62
N GLY A 94 2.08 -43.81 0.30
CA GLY A 94 2.36 -43.71 1.73
C GLY A 94 2.99 -42.39 2.19
N LEU A 95 3.38 -41.50 1.29
CA LEU A 95 3.90 -40.17 1.59
C LEU A 95 2.78 -39.16 1.69
N ASN A 96 2.90 -38.23 2.63
CA ASN A 96 1.95 -37.13 2.76
C ASN A 96 2.28 -36.03 1.77
N ALA A 97 1.31 -35.65 0.94
CA ALA A 97 1.43 -34.61 -0.05
C ALA A 97 0.42 -33.49 0.20
N THR A 98 0.80 -32.27 -0.15
CA THR A 98 -0.06 -31.08 -0.12
C THR A 98 0.08 -30.32 -1.43
N LEU A 99 -1.01 -30.21 -2.18
CA LEU A 99 -1.12 -29.30 -3.30
C LEU A 99 -1.81 -28.03 -2.80
N SER A 100 -1.22 -26.88 -3.07
CA SER A 100 -1.80 -25.57 -2.70
C SER A 100 -1.64 -24.56 -3.83
N GLY A 101 -2.59 -23.64 -3.92
CA GLY A 101 -2.57 -22.54 -4.86
C GLY A 101 -3.19 -21.29 -4.28
N ASN A 102 -2.68 -20.15 -4.73
CA ASN A 102 -3.22 -18.83 -4.41
C ASN A 102 -3.43 -18.05 -5.70
N ILE A 103 -4.51 -17.29 -5.72
CA ILE A 103 -4.79 -16.27 -6.75
C ILE A 103 -4.95 -14.97 -6.00
N ASN A 104 -4.12 -13.99 -6.32
CA ASN A 104 -4.25 -12.65 -5.77
C ASN A 104 -4.88 -11.74 -6.82
N ASN A 105 -5.70 -10.81 -6.36
CA ASN A 105 -6.46 -9.89 -7.21
C ASN A 105 -7.29 -10.65 -8.26
N LEU A 106 -8.12 -11.59 -7.81
CA LEU A 106 -8.95 -12.45 -8.68
C LEU A 106 -9.83 -11.65 -9.66
N LEU A 107 -10.30 -10.47 -9.24
CA LEU A 107 -11.12 -9.59 -10.08
C LEU A 107 -10.29 -8.77 -11.08
N ASN A 108 -8.96 -8.92 -11.06
CA ASN A 108 -8.02 -8.17 -11.89
C ASN A 108 -8.27 -6.65 -11.86
N GLN A 109 -8.57 -6.11 -10.69
CA GLN A 109 -8.83 -4.68 -10.53
C GLN A 109 -7.54 -3.87 -10.63
N TYR A 110 -7.59 -2.77 -11.37
CA TYR A 110 -6.52 -1.78 -11.41
C TYR A 110 -6.79 -0.74 -10.34
N TYR A 111 -5.89 -0.61 -9.37
CA TYR A 111 -5.97 0.41 -8.34
C TYR A 111 -4.58 0.98 -8.04
N ILE A 112 -4.54 2.18 -7.50
CA ILE A 112 -3.30 2.84 -7.14
C ILE A 112 -2.80 2.27 -5.82
N GLU A 113 -1.68 1.56 -5.87
CA GLU A 113 -1.03 0.99 -4.68
C GLU A 113 -0.27 2.06 -3.89
N LYS A 114 0.46 2.90 -4.60
CA LYS A 114 1.29 3.95 -4.00
C LYS A 114 1.22 5.23 -4.83
N ALA A 115 1.23 6.36 -4.13
CA ALA A 115 1.31 7.67 -4.74
C ALA A 115 2.31 8.55 -3.99
N TRP A 116 2.93 9.50 -4.70
CA TRP A 116 3.87 10.48 -4.15
C TRP A 116 3.51 11.88 -4.61
N ASN A 117 3.52 12.80 -3.68
CA ASN A 117 3.45 14.21 -4.04
C ASN A 117 4.72 14.63 -4.77
N PRO A 118 4.64 15.38 -5.85
CA PRO A 118 5.81 15.85 -6.60
C PRO A 118 6.64 16.85 -5.81
N SER A 119 5.99 17.65 -4.97
CA SER A 119 6.61 18.58 -4.03
C SER A 119 5.79 18.63 -2.75
N THR A 120 6.48 18.70 -1.64
CA THR A 120 5.86 18.76 -0.32
C THR A 120 5.54 20.19 0.08
N VAL A 121 6.35 21.13 -0.41
CA VAL A 121 6.25 22.56 -0.17
C VAL A 121 6.58 23.27 -1.47
N SER A 122 5.69 24.12 -1.94
CA SER A 122 5.89 24.86 -3.19
C SER A 122 5.27 26.24 -3.08
N GLU A 123 5.94 27.23 -3.67
CA GLU A 123 5.38 28.57 -3.85
C GLU A 123 4.39 28.61 -5.04
N ASN A 124 4.50 27.66 -5.97
CA ASN A 124 3.74 27.65 -7.23
C ASN A 124 2.59 26.61 -7.23
N ILE A 125 2.69 25.56 -6.41
CA ILE A 125 1.65 24.53 -6.29
C ILE A 125 0.87 24.83 -5.02
N THR A 126 -0.40 25.16 -5.18
CA THR A 126 -1.30 25.47 -4.06
C THR A 126 -2.17 24.29 -3.65
N GLU A 127 -2.29 23.28 -4.53
CA GLU A 127 -3.10 22.08 -4.32
C GLU A 127 -2.43 20.86 -4.95
N VAL A 128 -2.53 19.72 -4.28
CA VAL A 128 -2.07 18.42 -4.80
C VAL A 128 -3.30 17.61 -5.23
N ASN A 129 -3.32 17.23 -6.50
CA ASN A 129 -4.42 16.50 -7.13
C ASN A 129 -3.90 15.40 -8.07
N ALA A 130 -4.80 14.67 -8.74
CA ALA A 130 -4.45 13.56 -9.62
C ALA A 130 -3.52 13.92 -10.78
N ASP A 131 -3.55 15.19 -11.23
CA ASP A 131 -2.78 15.65 -12.41
C ASP A 131 -1.32 15.93 -12.07
N ASN A 132 -1.00 16.14 -10.79
CA ASN A 132 0.33 16.52 -10.34
C ASN A 132 0.98 15.56 -9.34
N VAL A 133 0.43 14.37 -9.16
CA VAL A 133 1.04 13.30 -8.35
C VAL A 133 1.65 12.21 -9.21
N TYR A 134 2.69 11.56 -8.69
CA TYR A 134 3.22 10.33 -9.26
C TYR A 134 2.58 9.15 -8.56
N PHE A 135 2.17 8.12 -9.31
CA PHE A 135 1.58 6.93 -8.71
C PHE A 135 1.95 5.65 -9.47
N TYR A 136 1.83 4.53 -8.77
CA TYR A 136 1.98 3.20 -9.33
C TYR A 136 0.72 2.40 -9.09
N PHE A 137 0.32 1.66 -10.11
CA PHE A 137 -0.76 0.69 -10.01
C PHE A 137 -0.29 -0.58 -9.29
N ALA A 138 -1.20 -1.18 -8.54
CA ALA A 138 -1.01 -2.51 -8.02
C ALA A 138 -0.86 -3.53 -9.15
N LYS A 139 -0.22 -4.66 -8.83
CA LYS A 139 -0.17 -5.78 -9.75
C LYS A 139 -1.57 -6.28 -10.05
N GLY A 140 -1.86 -6.56 -11.31
CA GLY A 140 -3.08 -7.25 -11.72
C GLY A 140 -3.16 -8.67 -11.13
N LEU A 141 -4.00 -9.51 -11.70
CA LEU A 141 -4.14 -10.90 -11.27
C LEU A 141 -2.80 -11.63 -11.32
N THR A 142 -2.46 -12.25 -10.18
CA THR A 142 -1.28 -13.12 -10.04
C THR A 142 -1.67 -14.43 -9.39
N TYR A 143 -0.94 -15.51 -9.70
CA TYR A 143 -1.20 -16.80 -9.08
C TYR A 143 0.10 -17.55 -8.80
N ASN A 144 0.03 -18.50 -7.89
CA ASN A 144 1.09 -19.48 -7.68
C ASN A 144 0.48 -20.85 -7.32
N ILE A 145 1.23 -21.92 -7.64
CA ILE A 145 0.89 -23.29 -7.30
C ILE A 145 2.13 -23.92 -6.64
N ARG A 146 1.91 -24.67 -5.56
CA ARG A 146 2.95 -25.38 -4.80
C ARG A 146 2.53 -26.82 -4.54
N LEU A 147 3.42 -27.76 -4.84
CA LEU A 147 3.35 -29.14 -4.36
C LEU A 147 4.41 -29.35 -3.29
N LYS A 148 4.01 -29.84 -2.12
CA LYS A 148 4.89 -30.24 -1.02
C LYS A 148 4.71 -31.72 -0.75
N ILE A 149 5.82 -32.48 -0.70
CA ILE A 149 5.86 -33.89 -0.34
C ILE A 149 6.73 -34.03 0.91
N ASN A 150 6.22 -34.71 1.92
CA ASN A 150 6.97 -35.01 3.15
C ASN A 150 7.36 -36.50 3.12
N PHE A 151 8.66 -36.74 3.22
CA PHE A 151 9.28 -38.06 3.28
C PHE A 151 9.34 -38.57 4.70
#